data_d1639b843497c9d77f075caef387b123
#
_entry.id   d1639b843497c9d77f075caef387b123
#
_cell.length_a   1.000
_cell.length_b   1.000
_cell.length_c   1.000
_cell.angle_alpha   90.00
_cell.angle_beta   90.00
_cell.angle_gamma   90.00
#
_symmetry.space_group_name_H-M   'P 1'
#
loop_
_entity.id
_entity.type
_entity.pdbx_description
1 polymer ?
#
loop_
_entity_poly.entity_id
_entity_poly.type
_entity_poly.pdbx_seq_one_letter_code
_entity_poly.pdbx_strand_id
1 'polypeptide(L)'
;MIPKIIHCCWFGRSELPPLAQKCIASWRKYLPDYEIKIWNEDNFDVNQIPYTQQAYRCKKYAFVSDYARFKILYDNGGIYFDTDVEVIRSMDEIVSQAPYMGVETESYALYEKIISCSVNPGLGLASPPQHPFFKDMMDLYKMLDFEKDKKDYALKTITQYTSEMLQRKGWIPQKGVITKIDDITIFPKQYFNPFSSKTGSFEITDSTYSIHHYASSWLTSRQKLINKNKYVSLFFWLLHRSPKHNLKGLIRVIKERKVWH
;
A
#
# COMPACT_ATOMS: atom_id res chain seq x y z
N MET A 1 -11.88 1.30 21.53
CA MET A 1 -10.70 2.19 21.74
C MET A 1 -9.53 1.58 20.99
N ILE A 2 -8.71 2.40 20.32
CA ILE A 2 -7.53 1.93 19.61
C ILE A 2 -6.37 1.80 20.61
N PRO A 3 -5.73 0.63 20.71
CA PRO A 3 -4.52 0.47 21.52
C PRO A 3 -3.39 1.40 21.04
N LYS A 4 -2.65 1.98 21.98
CA LYS A 4 -1.52 2.86 21.70
C LYS A 4 -0.28 2.04 21.28
N ILE A 5 -0.38 1.29 20.19
CA ILE A 5 0.69 0.47 19.64
C ILE A 5 0.80 0.80 18.14
N ILE A 6 2.02 1.06 17.68
CA ILE A 6 2.36 1.19 16.27
C ILE A 6 3.06 -0.10 15.83
N HIS A 7 2.52 -0.72 14.80
CA HIS A 7 3.06 -1.93 14.20
C HIS A 7 3.70 -1.63 12.85
N CYS A 8 4.82 -2.26 12.57
CA CYS A 8 5.40 -2.34 11.23
C CYS A 8 6.03 -3.71 11.02
N CYS A 9 6.22 -4.12 9.77
CA CYS A 9 6.83 -5.39 9.41
C CYS A 9 8.19 -5.17 8.74
N TRP A 10 9.20 -5.98 9.15
CA TRP A 10 10.49 -6.04 8.48
C TRP A 10 10.99 -7.47 8.43
N PHE A 11 10.66 -8.18 7.35
CA PHE A 11 11.06 -9.56 7.12
C PHE A 11 12.33 -9.65 6.28
N GLY A 12 13.03 -10.82 6.33
CA GLY A 12 14.23 -11.11 5.55
C GLY A 12 15.52 -10.93 6.32
N ARG A 13 15.47 -10.69 7.64
CA ARG A 13 16.61 -10.64 8.59
C ARG A 13 17.71 -9.63 8.22
N SER A 14 17.42 -8.67 7.34
CA SER A 14 18.34 -7.59 7.04
C SER A 14 18.16 -6.44 8.03
N GLU A 15 19.19 -5.61 8.16
CA GLU A 15 19.09 -4.38 8.94
C GLU A 15 18.08 -3.40 8.35
N LEU A 16 17.46 -2.60 9.21
CA LEU A 16 16.57 -1.52 8.79
C LEU A 16 17.38 -0.45 8.03
N PRO A 17 17.00 -0.11 6.80
CA PRO A 17 17.67 0.91 6.03
C PRO A 17 17.52 2.31 6.68
N PRO A 18 18.41 3.27 6.38
CA PRO A 18 18.38 4.62 6.97
C PRO A 18 17.02 5.32 6.85
N LEU A 19 16.31 5.13 5.73
CA LEU A 19 14.97 5.69 5.55
C LEU A 19 13.96 5.12 6.56
N ALA A 20 13.96 3.80 6.77
CA ALA A 20 13.08 3.19 7.75
C ALA A 20 13.38 3.68 9.18
N GLN A 21 14.66 3.81 9.52
CA GLN A 21 15.08 4.37 10.81
C GLN A 21 14.58 5.82 10.99
N LYS A 22 14.67 6.66 9.93
CA LYS A 22 14.13 8.03 9.92
C LYS A 22 12.61 8.04 10.14
N CYS A 23 11.89 7.19 9.43
CA CYS A 23 10.44 7.08 9.58
C CYS A 23 10.05 6.65 10.99
N ILE A 24 10.68 5.62 11.55
CA ILE A 24 10.44 5.17 12.93
C ILE A 24 10.77 6.28 13.95
N ALA A 25 11.82 7.06 13.72
CA ALA A 25 12.14 8.21 14.57
C ALA A 25 11.03 9.28 14.53
N SER A 26 10.40 9.49 13.37
CA SER A 26 9.27 10.40 13.26
C SER A 26 8.05 9.92 14.06
N TRP A 27 7.79 8.61 14.10
CA TRP A 27 6.70 8.06 14.93
C TRP A 27 6.93 8.31 16.41
N ARG A 28 8.17 8.10 16.91
CA ARG A 28 8.54 8.42 18.32
C ARG A 28 8.32 9.89 18.64
N LYS A 29 8.61 10.77 17.68
CA LYS A 29 8.45 12.22 17.85
C LYS A 29 7.00 12.67 17.93
N TYR A 30 6.14 12.17 17.05
CA TYR A 30 4.77 12.67 16.89
C TYR A 30 3.70 11.81 17.58
N LEU A 31 4.09 10.59 18.01
CA LEU A 31 3.25 9.63 18.73
C LEU A 31 4.05 9.09 19.95
N PRO A 32 4.52 9.97 20.86
CA PRO A 32 5.45 9.59 21.94
C PRO A 32 4.86 8.58 22.93
N ASP A 33 3.53 8.55 23.09
CA ASP A 33 2.83 7.65 24.00
C ASP A 33 2.57 6.25 23.41
N TYR A 34 3.01 5.99 22.18
CA TYR A 34 2.78 4.73 21.49
C TYR A 34 3.98 3.80 21.63
N GLU A 35 3.73 2.55 21.99
CA GLU A 35 4.70 1.47 21.84
C GLU A 35 4.94 1.20 20.36
N ILE A 36 6.19 1.07 19.91
CA ILE A 36 6.53 0.70 18.53
C ILE A 36 6.97 -0.76 18.50
N LYS A 37 6.22 -1.61 17.79
CA LYS A 37 6.47 -3.03 17.64
C LYS A 37 6.84 -3.38 16.20
N ILE A 38 8.09 -3.82 16.03
CA ILE A 38 8.60 -4.30 14.73
C ILE A 38 8.38 -5.81 14.67
N TRP A 39 7.66 -6.24 13.63
CA TRP A 39 7.37 -7.66 13.40
C TRP A 39 8.34 -8.24 12.37
N ASN A 40 8.89 -9.38 12.70
CA ASN A 40 9.82 -10.14 11.88
C ASN A 40 9.64 -11.64 12.12
N GLU A 41 10.57 -12.47 11.66
CA GLU A 41 10.52 -13.92 11.80
C GLU A 41 10.62 -14.44 13.25
N ASP A 42 11.02 -13.60 14.18
CA ASP A 42 11.18 -14.01 15.59
C ASP A 42 9.86 -13.90 16.37
N ASN A 43 8.92 -13.09 15.87
CA ASN A 43 7.66 -12.81 16.55
C ASN A 43 6.42 -12.91 15.65
N PHE A 44 6.59 -13.32 14.39
CA PHE A 44 5.51 -13.60 13.43
C PHE A 44 5.80 -14.91 12.68
N ASP A 45 4.92 -15.88 12.77
CA ASP A 45 5.04 -17.11 12.00
C ASP A 45 4.68 -16.87 10.53
N VAL A 46 5.69 -16.88 9.66
CA VAL A 46 5.54 -16.71 8.21
C VAL A 46 4.91 -17.93 7.52
N ASN A 47 4.80 -19.06 8.22
CA ASN A 47 4.27 -20.32 7.69
C ASN A 47 2.79 -20.56 8.00
N GLN A 48 2.11 -19.61 8.69
CA GLN A 48 0.75 -19.83 9.16
C GLN A 48 -0.31 -19.97 8.05
N ILE A 49 0.00 -19.51 6.82
CA ILE A 49 -0.82 -19.75 5.62
C ILE A 49 0.08 -20.03 4.40
N PRO A 50 -0.41 -20.79 3.39
CA PRO A 50 0.38 -21.09 2.19
C PRO A 50 0.92 -19.87 1.47
N TYR A 51 0.11 -18.79 1.35
CA TYR A 51 0.50 -17.56 0.67
C TYR A 51 1.76 -16.92 1.27
N THR A 52 1.80 -16.72 2.59
CA THR A 52 2.97 -16.10 3.27
C THR A 52 4.20 -17.01 3.22
N GLN A 53 4.02 -18.32 3.37
CA GLN A 53 5.10 -19.30 3.25
C GLN A 53 5.74 -19.27 1.85
N GLN A 54 4.92 -19.28 0.80
CA GLN A 54 5.38 -19.21 -0.59
C GLN A 54 6.07 -17.88 -0.90
N ALA A 55 5.48 -16.76 -0.48
CA ALA A 55 6.07 -15.43 -0.64
C ALA A 55 7.42 -15.32 0.07
N TYR A 56 7.53 -15.84 1.29
CA TYR A 56 8.77 -15.85 2.06
C TYR A 56 9.85 -16.69 1.38
N ARG A 57 9.55 -17.93 0.94
CA ARG A 57 10.48 -18.76 0.15
C ARG A 57 10.98 -18.07 -1.11
N CYS A 58 10.10 -17.30 -1.76
CA CYS A 58 10.44 -16.49 -2.93
C CYS A 58 11.21 -15.20 -2.60
N LYS A 59 11.53 -14.93 -1.33
CA LYS A 59 12.15 -13.68 -0.84
C LYS A 59 11.34 -12.43 -1.22
N LYS A 60 10.01 -12.57 -1.26
CA LYS A 60 9.05 -11.49 -1.55
C LYS A 60 8.41 -11.01 -0.26
N TYR A 61 9.21 -10.43 0.60
CA TYR A 61 8.86 -10.09 1.98
C TYR A 61 7.71 -9.08 2.11
N ALA A 62 7.57 -8.15 1.15
CA ALA A 62 6.43 -7.24 1.15
C ALA A 62 5.09 -7.97 1.06
N PHE A 63 5.02 -9.08 0.30
CA PHE A 63 3.81 -9.91 0.21
C PHE A 63 3.53 -10.69 1.50
N VAL A 64 4.56 -10.98 2.30
CA VAL A 64 4.37 -11.50 3.67
C VAL A 64 3.74 -10.42 4.54
N SER A 65 4.25 -9.18 4.46
CA SER A 65 3.72 -8.02 5.19
C SER A 65 2.28 -7.70 4.81
N ASP A 66 1.85 -7.98 3.58
CA ASP A 66 0.49 -7.74 3.10
C ASP A 66 -0.57 -8.50 3.90
N TYR A 67 -0.30 -9.77 4.23
CA TYR A 67 -1.15 -10.54 5.14
C TYR A 67 -0.90 -10.17 6.60
N ALA A 68 0.37 -10.05 6.99
CA ALA A 68 0.77 -9.86 8.37
C ALA A 68 0.10 -8.62 8.99
N ARG A 69 0.01 -7.49 8.27
CA ARG A 69 -0.61 -6.26 8.78
C ARG A 69 -2.07 -6.45 9.20
N PHE A 70 -2.85 -7.23 8.45
CA PHE A 70 -4.23 -7.52 8.80
C PHE A 70 -4.33 -8.46 9.99
N LYS A 71 -3.50 -9.51 10.03
CA LYS A 71 -3.45 -10.46 11.16
C LYS A 71 -3.02 -9.76 12.45
N ILE A 72 -1.99 -8.94 12.39
CA ILE A 72 -1.46 -8.20 13.54
C ILE A 72 -2.52 -7.26 14.11
N LEU A 73 -3.17 -6.46 13.26
CA LEU A 73 -4.21 -5.55 13.72
C LEU A 73 -5.49 -6.25 14.14
N TYR A 74 -5.82 -7.39 13.52
CA TYR A 74 -6.94 -8.20 13.99
C TYR A 74 -6.70 -8.73 15.41
N ASP A 75 -5.49 -9.19 15.71
CA ASP A 75 -5.17 -9.74 17.02
C ASP A 75 -4.96 -8.66 18.10
N ASN A 76 -4.29 -7.57 17.75
CA ASN A 76 -3.80 -6.60 18.73
C ASN A 76 -4.53 -5.25 18.67
N GLY A 77 -5.18 -4.90 17.56
CA GLY A 77 -5.56 -3.51 17.28
C GLY A 77 -4.35 -2.60 17.09
N GLY A 78 -4.54 -1.28 17.19
CA GLY A 78 -3.47 -0.30 17.06
C GLY A 78 -3.38 0.33 15.68
N ILE A 79 -2.19 0.87 15.37
CA ILE A 79 -1.88 1.51 14.09
C ILE A 79 -0.83 0.67 13.35
N TYR A 80 -0.96 0.52 12.05
CA TYR A 80 0.07 -0.07 11.19
C TYR A 80 0.60 0.98 10.21
N PHE A 81 1.93 1.05 10.08
CA PHE A 81 2.62 1.79 9.02
C PHE A 81 3.60 0.89 8.29
N ASP A 82 3.74 1.07 6.98
CA ASP A 82 4.91 0.57 6.27
C ASP A 82 6.17 1.33 6.74
N THR A 83 7.33 0.68 6.70
CA THR A 83 8.58 1.23 7.26
C THR A 83 9.12 2.46 6.53
N ASP A 84 8.49 2.87 5.43
CA ASP A 84 8.80 4.07 4.65
C ASP A 84 7.71 5.16 4.75
N VAL A 85 6.89 5.11 5.78
CA VAL A 85 5.91 6.15 6.13
C VAL A 85 6.52 7.10 7.17
N GLU A 86 6.73 8.35 6.80
CA GLU A 86 7.16 9.42 7.70
C GLU A 86 5.95 10.18 8.24
N VAL A 87 5.74 10.20 9.55
CA VAL A 87 4.73 11.03 10.21
C VAL A 87 5.29 12.43 10.41
N ILE A 88 4.52 13.47 10.07
CA ILE A 88 4.98 14.87 10.09
C ILE A 88 4.22 15.76 11.09
N ARG A 89 3.18 15.24 11.72
CA ARG A 89 2.41 15.88 12.81
C ARG A 89 1.70 14.85 13.68
N SER A 90 1.09 15.25 14.82
CA SER A 90 0.28 14.36 15.63
C SER A 90 -0.84 13.71 14.82
N MET A 91 -1.06 12.42 15.07
CA MET A 91 -2.11 11.62 14.44
C MET A 91 -3.38 11.52 15.30
N ASP A 92 -3.47 12.22 16.42
CA ASP A 92 -4.59 12.07 17.39
C ASP A 92 -5.95 12.30 16.74
N GLU A 93 -6.06 13.33 15.90
CA GLU A 93 -7.29 13.65 15.16
C GLU A 93 -7.68 12.51 14.21
N ILE A 94 -6.71 11.92 13.51
CA ILE A 94 -6.92 10.79 12.59
C ILE A 94 -7.30 9.53 13.35
N VAL A 95 -6.58 9.22 14.42
CA VAL A 95 -6.81 8.02 15.25
C VAL A 95 -8.17 8.09 15.96
N SER A 96 -8.65 9.29 16.32
CA SER A 96 -9.98 9.45 16.89
C SER A 96 -11.12 9.03 15.95
N GLN A 97 -10.86 8.96 14.65
CA GLN A 97 -11.80 8.53 13.60
C GLN A 97 -11.58 7.06 13.16
N ALA A 98 -10.77 6.30 13.89
CA ALA A 98 -10.52 4.90 13.57
C ALA A 98 -11.75 4.00 13.86
N PRO A 99 -11.94 2.92 13.09
CA PRO A 99 -11.02 2.39 12.06
C PRO A 99 -10.83 3.35 10.88
N TYR A 100 -9.59 3.44 10.38
CA TYR A 100 -9.33 4.26 9.20
C TYR A 100 -8.35 3.61 8.21
N MET A 101 -8.40 4.06 6.95
CA MET A 101 -7.43 3.77 5.88
C MET A 101 -7.24 5.02 5.01
N GLY A 102 -6.21 4.99 4.17
CA GLY A 102 -5.88 6.09 3.25
C GLY A 102 -5.94 5.70 1.78
N VAL A 103 -6.41 6.64 0.96
CA VAL A 103 -6.34 6.54 -0.49
C VAL A 103 -4.92 6.83 -0.96
N GLU A 104 -4.37 5.95 -1.81
CA GLU A 104 -3.06 6.12 -2.43
C GLU A 104 -3.14 6.90 -3.74
N THR A 105 -4.07 6.50 -4.61
CA THR A 105 -4.26 7.10 -5.93
C THR A 105 -5.69 7.54 -6.13
N GLU A 106 -5.83 8.71 -6.76
CA GLU A 106 -7.10 9.25 -7.19
C GLU A 106 -6.97 9.64 -8.66
N SER A 107 -7.75 9.01 -9.53
CA SER A 107 -7.82 9.37 -10.94
C SER A 107 -9.27 9.61 -11.35
N TYR A 108 -9.44 10.52 -12.31
CA TYR A 108 -10.72 10.79 -12.92
C TYR A 108 -10.61 10.47 -14.41
N ALA A 109 -11.32 9.46 -14.86
CA ALA A 109 -11.41 9.14 -16.29
C ALA A 109 -12.48 10.03 -16.93
N LEU A 110 -12.03 11.09 -17.61
CA LEU A 110 -12.91 12.10 -18.25
C LEU A 110 -13.94 11.47 -19.20
N TYR A 111 -13.55 10.44 -19.93
CA TYR A 111 -14.43 9.78 -20.92
C TYR A 111 -15.56 8.97 -20.28
N GLU A 112 -15.27 8.33 -19.14
CA GLU A 112 -16.19 7.41 -18.47
C GLU A 112 -16.92 8.06 -17.30
N LYS A 113 -16.56 9.30 -16.93
CA LYS A 113 -17.01 9.98 -15.70
C LYS A 113 -16.83 9.13 -14.43
N ILE A 114 -15.85 8.21 -14.45
CA ILE A 114 -15.57 7.30 -13.34
C ILE A 114 -14.43 7.86 -12.50
N ILE A 115 -14.65 7.94 -11.19
CA ILE A 115 -13.59 8.16 -10.21
C ILE A 115 -13.01 6.80 -9.87
N SER A 116 -11.70 6.64 -10.10
CA SER A 116 -10.95 5.48 -9.68
C SER A 116 -10.06 5.87 -8.52
N CYS A 117 -10.28 5.28 -7.35
CA CYS A 117 -9.44 5.43 -6.18
C CYS A 117 -8.92 4.07 -5.75
N SER A 118 -7.67 4.03 -5.30
CA SER A 118 -7.11 2.85 -4.65
C SER A 118 -6.71 3.15 -3.21
N VAL A 119 -7.14 2.29 -2.29
CA VAL A 119 -6.77 2.36 -0.87
C VAL A 119 -5.51 1.54 -0.65
N ASN A 120 -4.51 2.12 0.00
CA ASN A 120 -3.28 1.41 0.36
C ASN A 120 -3.17 1.30 1.89
N PRO A 121 -3.30 0.08 2.45
CA PRO A 121 -3.11 -0.16 3.87
C PRO A 121 -1.69 0.15 4.39
N GLY A 122 -0.71 0.28 3.51
CA GLY A 122 0.67 0.62 3.87
C GLY A 122 0.89 2.07 4.27
N LEU A 123 0.01 2.99 3.81
CA LEU A 123 0.08 4.42 4.12
C LEU A 123 -0.17 4.72 5.60
N GLY A 124 -0.87 3.83 6.26
CA GLY A 124 -1.36 3.92 7.62
C GLY A 124 -2.80 3.43 7.70
N LEU A 125 -3.02 2.53 8.61
CA LEU A 125 -4.36 2.08 8.95
C LEU A 125 -4.41 1.85 10.46
N ALA A 126 -5.58 2.04 11.06
CA ALA A 126 -5.78 1.76 12.47
C ALA A 126 -7.11 1.05 12.70
N SER A 127 -7.14 0.22 13.74
CA SER A 127 -8.32 -0.54 14.09
C SER A 127 -8.33 -0.95 15.57
N PRO A 128 -9.49 -1.08 16.20
CA PRO A 128 -9.62 -1.92 17.36
C PRO A 128 -9.32 -3.39 17.00
N PRO A 129 -8.96 -4.25 17.97
CA PRO A 129 -8.77 -5.68 17.70
C PRO A 129 -10.08 -6.33 17.25
N GLN A 130 -9.95 -7.45 16.54
CA GLN A 130 -11.04 -8.31 16.05
C GLN A 130 -12.02 -7.62 15.08
N HIS A 131 -11.55 -6.59 14.36
CA HIS A 131 -12.40 -5.89 13.40
C HIS A 131 -12.78 -6.79 12.21
N PRO A 132 -14.08 -6.88 11.82
CA PRO A 132 -14.57 -7.82 10.81
C PRO A 132 -13.91 -7.67 9.44
N PHE A 133 -13.63 -6.45 8.98
CA PHE A 133 -12.97 -6.21 7.71
C PHE A 133 -11.60 -6.90 7.61
N PHE A 134 -10.83 -6.90 8.69
CA PHE A 134 -9.51 -7.56 8.70
C PHE A 134 -9.63 -9.08 8.71
N LYS A 135 -10.69 -9.61 9.34
CA LYS A 135 -11.03 -11.02 9.24
C LYS A 135 -11.31 -11.42 7.78
N ASP A 136 -12.12 -10.63 7.07
CA ASP A 136 -12.44 -10.88 5.66
C ASP A 136 -11.19 -10.83 4.77
N MET A 137 -10.29 -9.86 5.03
CA MET A 137 -9.00 -9.78 4.32
C MET A 137 -8.12 -11.00 4.61
N MET A 138 -8.02 -11.43 5.87
CA MET A 138 -7.27 -12.63 6.22
C MET A 138 -7.84 -13.88 5.55
N ASP A 139 -9.15 -14.02 5.50
CA ASP A 139 -9.80 -15.16 4.86
C ASP A 139 -9.61 -15.15 3.34
N LEU A 140 -9.61 -13.96 2.72
CA LEU A 140 -9.21 -13.82 1.32
C LEU A 140 -7.79 -14.35 1.08
N TYR A 141 -6.81 -13.93 1.89
CA TYR A 141 -5.41 -14.35 1.72
C TYR A 141 -5.18 -15.85 1.91
N LYS A 142 -5.99 -16.52 2.74
CA LYS A 142 -5.96 -18.00 2.90
C LYS A 142 -6.33 -18.75 1.62
N MET A 143 -7.12 -18.10 0.73
CA MET A 143 -7.55 -18.68 -0.54
C MET A 143 -6.59 -18.40 -1.70
N LEU A 144 -5.60 -17.53 -1.51
CA LEU A 144 -4.65 -17.15 -2.55
C LEU A 144 -3.47 -18.14 -2.62
N ASP A 145 -2.96 -18.34 -3.83
CA ASP A 145 -1.75 -19.10 -4.12
C ASP A 145 -0.71 -18.18 -4.75
N PHE A 146 0.28 -17.77 -3.95
CA PHE A 146 1.29 -16.80 -4.38
C PHE A 146 2.14 -17.31 -5.56
N GLU A 147 2.57 -18.59 -5.54
CA GLU A 147 3.43 -19.15 -6.59
C GLU A 147 2.68 -19.30 -7.91
N LYS A 148 1.41 -19.76 -7.86
CA LYS A 148 0.53 -19.87 -9.03
C LYS A 148 0.26 -18.49 -9.62
N ASP A 149 -0.21 -17.55 -8.81
CA ASP A 149 -0.55 -16.20 -9.25
C ASP A 149 0.66 -15.47 -9.83
N LYS A 150 1.86 -15.66 -9.23
CA LYS A 150 3.11 -15.13 -9.75
C LYS A 150 3.47 -15.74 -11.11
N LYS A 151 3.31 -17.06 -11.28
CA LYS A 151 3.59 -17.78 -12.51
C LYS A 151 2.65 -17.36 -13.64
N ASP A 152 1.39 -17.16 -13.30
CA ASP A 152 0.33 -16.78 -14.25
C ASP A 152 0.27 -15.26 -14.50
N TYR A 153 1.20 -14.48 -13.94
CA TYR A 153 1.21 -13.00 -13.98
C TYR A 153 -0.08 -12.37 -13.44
N ALA A 154 -0.75 -13.06 -12.53
CA ALA A 154 -2.02 -12.67 -11.92
C ALA A 154 -1.87 -12.05 -10.52
N LEU A 155 -0.63 -11.83 -10.03
CA LEU A 155 -0.39 -11.23 -8.72
C LEU A 155 -1.00 -9.83 -8.66
N LYS A 156 -1.99 -9.70 -7.80
CA LYS A 156 -2.55 -8.41 -7.41
C LYS A 156 -1.79 -7.84 -6.22
N THR A 157 -1.74 -6.52 -6.15
CA THR A 157 -1.20 -5.80 -5.00
C THR A 157 -2.22 -5.75 -3.87
N ILE A 158 -1.75 -5.50 -2.65
CA ILE A 158 -2.62 -5.30 -1.49
C ILE A 158 -3.60 -4.14 -1.72
N THR A 159 -3.19 -3.08 -2.42
CA THR A 159 -4.05 -1.95 -2.80
C THR A 159 -5.23 -2.40 -3.65
N GLN A 160 -5.02 -3.30 -4.60
CA GLN A 160 -6.10 -3.87 -5.42
C GLN A 160 -7.05 -4.72 -4.57
N TYR A 161 -6.52 -5.66 -3.78
CA TYR A 161 -7.36 -6.51 -2.93
C TYR A 161 -8.18 -5.70 -1.92
N THR A 162 -7.56 -4.72 -1.27
CA THR A 162 -8.25 -3.87 -0.28
C THR A 162 -9.33 -3.02 -0.92
N SER A 163 -9.03 -2.39 -2.07
CA SER A 163 -10.00 -1.54 -2.77
C SER A 163 -11.18 -2.35 -3.30
N GLU A 164 -10.92 -3.54 -3.87
CA GLU A 164 -11.98 -4.45 -4.32
C GLU A 164 -12.85 -4.93 -3.15
N MET A 165 -12.27 -5.23 -2.00
CA MET A 165 -13.02 -5.64 -0.81
C MET A 165 -13.92 -4.51 -0.29
N LEU A 166 -13.39 -3.29 -0.20
CA LEU A 166 -14.18 -2.12 0.20
C LEU A 166 -15.34 -1.88 -0.78
N GLN A 167 -15.09 -1.95 -2.09
CA GLN A 167 -16.12 -1.77 -3.11
C GLN A 167 -17.20 -2.86 -3.06
N ARG A 168 -16.81 -4.12 -2.83
CA ARG A 168 -17.77 -5.23 -2.61
C ARG A 168 -18.67 -5.00 -1.40
N LYS A 169 -18.18 -4.31 -0.38
CA LYS A 169 -18.95 -3.91 0.79
C LYS A 169 -19.79 -2.64 0.57
N GLY A 170 -19.69 -2.02 -0.62
CA GLY A 170 -20.50 -0.84 -0.99
C GLY A 170 -19.76 0.49 -0.92
N TRP A 171 -18.42 0.50 -0.70
CA TRP A 171 -17.67 1.75 -0.74
C TRP A 171 -17.70 2.39 -2.12
N ILE A 172 -18.14 3.65 -2.17
CA ILE A 172 -18.16 4.48 -3.38
C ILE A 172 -17.06 5.53 -3.24
N PRO A 173 -15.96 5.44 -4.02
CA PRO A 173 -14.87 6.39 -3.94
C PRO A 173 -15.29 7.79 -4.39
N GLN A 174 -14.82 8.81 -3.66
CA GLN A 174 -15.02 10.21 -4.00
C GLN A 174 -13.68 10.93 -3.91
N LYS A 175 -13.31 11.64 -4.98
CA LYS A 175 -12.03 12.33 -5.04
C LYS A 175 -11.96 13.50 -4.06
N GLY A 176 -10.90 13.53 -3.24
CA GLY A 176 -10.64 14.61 -2.29
C GLY A 176 -11.59 14.68 -1.09
N VAL A 177 -12.46 13.69 -0.91
CA VAL A 177 -13.50 13.68 0.13
C VAL A 177 -13.25 12.54 1.11
N ILE A 178 -13.40 12.81 2.41
CA ILE A 178 -13.44 11.77 3.44
C ILE A 178 -14.74 10.99 3.25
N THR A 179 -14.63 9.69 3.08
CA THR A 179 -15.78 8.79 2.92
C THR A 179 -15.82 7.77 4.05
N LYS A 180 -16.96 7.14 4.24
CA LYS A 180 -17.13 6.06 5.22
C LYS A 180 -17.77 4.85 4.57
N ILE A 181 -17.39 3.69 5.04
CA ILE A 181 -18.02 2.42 4.75
C ILE A 181 -18.11 1.62 6.05
N ASP A 182 -19.32 1.28 6.46
CA ASP A 182 -19.63 0.79 7.79
C ASP A 182 -19.04 1.77 8.85
N ASP A 183 -18.17 1.32 9.71
CA ASP A 183 -17.45 2.14 10.70
C ASP A 183 -16.06 2.60 10.23
N ILE A 184 -15.60 2.20 9.03
CA ILE A 184 -14.26 2.54 8.52
C ILE A 184 -14.28 3.92 7.85
N THR A 185 -13.43 4.82 8.30
CA THR A 185 -13.18 6.13 7.66
C THR A 185 -12.09 5.99 6.60
N ILE A 186 -12.36 6.41 5.37
CA ILE A 186 -11.40 6.43 4.26
C ILE A 186 -10.99 7.87 3.99
N PHE A 187 -9.72 8.17 4.30
CA PHE A 187 -9.15 9.50 4.08
C PHE A 187 -8.66 9.65 2.64
N PRO A 188 -8.87 10.83 2.01
CA PRO A 188 -8.38 11.11 0.68
C PRO A 188 -6.86 11.23 0.65
N LYS A 189 -6.31 11.15 -0.56
CA LYS A 189 -4.87 11.00 -0.84
C LYS A 189 -3.98 12.01 -0.10
N GLN A 190 -4.36 13.28 -0.03
CA GLN A 190 -3.55 14.35 0.55
C GLN A 190 -3.23 14.15 2.04
N TYR A 191 -3.95 13.29 2.74
CA TYR A 191 -3.72 13.02 4.17
C TYR A 191 -2.45 12.23 4.43
N PHE A 192 -2.16 11.21 3.58
CA PHE A 192 -1.07 10.25 3.83
C PHE A 192 -0.13 10.05 2.64
N ASN A 193 -0.53 10.48 1.46
CA ASN A 193 0.26 10.37 0.24
C ASN A 193 0.20 11.67 -0.58
N PRO A 194 0.88 12.75 -0.14
CA PRO A 194 0.85 14.03 -0.84
C PRO A 194 1.68 14.04 -2.14
N PHE A 195 2.20 12.90 -2.60
CA PHE A 195 3.01 12.82 -3.82
C PHE A 195 2.19 13.18 -5.07
N SER A 196 2.67 14.17 -5.82
CA SER A 196 2.10 14.58 -7.10
C SER A 196 2.85 13.94 -8.25
N SER A 197 2.17 13.10 -9.03
CA SER A 197 2.76 12.51 -10.24
C SER A 197 2.96 13.54 -11.37
N LYS A 198 2.32 14.70 -11.28
CA LYS A 198 2.44 15.79 -12.26
C LYS A 198 3.75 16.55 -12.07
N THR A 199 4.07 16.89 -10.82
CA THR A 199 5.26 17.68 -10.47
C THR A 199 6.45 16.82 -10.06
N GLY A 200 6.21 15.53 -9.71
CA GLY A 200 7.23 14.62 -9.18
C GLY A 200 7.67 14.97 -7.74
N SER A 201 6.90 15.80 -7.03
CA SER A 201 7.20 16.31 -5.70
C SER A 201 6.08 16.04 -4.69
N PHE A 202 6.34 16.26 -3.41
CA PHE A 202 5.33 16.22 -2.36
C PHE A 202 4.63 17.55 -2.22
N GLU A 203 3.31 17.56 -2.36
CA GLU A 203 2.44 18.74 -2.18
C GLU A 203 1.84 18.70 -0.77
N ILE A 204 2.64 19.10 0.24
CA ILE A 204 2.24 19.09 1.65
C ILE A 204 1.24 20.21 1.91
N THR A 205 0.14 19.89 2.56
CA THR A 205 -0.94 20.82 2.94
C THR A 205 -1.24 20.70 4.44
N ASP A 206 -2.13 21.55 4.93
CA ASP A 206 -2.61 21.47 6.32
C ASP A 206 -3.36 20.16 6.63
N SER A 207 -3.84 19.45 5.61
CA SER A 207 -4.45 18.12 5.75
C SER A 207 -3.45 16.97 5.68
N THR A 208 -2.14 17.22 5.53
CA THR A 208 -1.14 16.16 5.40
C THR A 208 -0.60 15.75 6.78
N TYR A 209 -0.76 14.48 7.15
CA TYR A 209 -0.31 13.89 8.41
C TYR A 209 0.92 13.02 8.27
N SER A 210 1.06 12.36 7.13
CA SER A 210 2.22 11.51 6.83
C SER A 210 2.61 11.55 5.36
N ILE A 211 3.83 11.08 5.07
CA ILE A 211 4.39 10.99 3.74
C ILE A 211 4.85 9.56 3.50
N HIS A 212 4.33 8.91 2.47
CA HIS A 212 4.83 7.63 2.01
C HIS A 212 5.95 7.84 0.98
N HIS A 213 7.14 7.34 1.29
CA HIS A 213 8.35 7.61 0.48
C HIS A 213 8.55 6.67 -0.70
N TYR A 214 7.70 5.63 -0.85
CA TYR A 214 7.79 4.66 -1.96
C TYR A 214 9.20 4.08 -2.12
N ALA A 215 9.82 3.63 -1.02
CA ALA A 215 11.15 3.03 -1.02
C ALA A 215 11.26 1.81 -1.96
N SER A 216 10.07 1.20 -2.26
CA SER A 216 9.96 0.06 -3.17
C SER A 216 11.00 -1.02 -2.84
N SER A 217 11.14 -1.35 -1.54
CA SER A 217 12.14 -2.31 -1.04
C SER A 217 11.99 -3.70 -1.65
N TRP A 218 10.79 -4.03 -2.14
CA TRP A 218 10.45 -5.28 -2.81
C TRP A 218 10.92 -5.38 -4.27
N LEU A 219 11.35 -4.26 -4.87
CA LEU A 219 11.89 -4.23 -6.23
C LEU A 219 13.39 -4.48 -6.22
N THR A 220 13.86 -5.30 -7.16
CA THR A 220 15.29 -5.45 -7.44
C THR A 220 15.87 -4.15 -7.99
N SER A 221 17.21 -3.97 -7.86
CA SER A 221 17.91 -2.80 -8.42
C SER A 221 17.62 -2.62 -9.92
N ARG A 222 17.51 -3.72 -10.68
CA ARG A 222 17.13 -3.69 -12.09
C ARG A 222 15.71 -3.17 -12.31
N GLN A 223 14.74 -3.64 -11.50
CA GLN A 223 13.35 -3.17 -11.59
C GLN A 223 13.22 -1.69 -11.19
N LYS A 224 13.97 -1.24 -10.17
CA LYS A 224 14.02 0.18 -9.79
C LYS A 224 14.55 1.05 -10.92
N LEU A 225 15.60 0.59 -11.63
CA LEU A 225 16.16 1.29 -12.78
C LEU A 225 15.17 1.38 -13.95
N ILE A 226 14.46 0.28 -14.24
CA ILE A 226 13.43 0.22 -15.27
C ILE A 226 12.28 1.19 -14.95
N ASN A 227 11.84 1.24 -13.70
CA ASN A 227 10.73 2.12 -13.28
C ASN A 227 11.12 3.61 -13.29
N LYS A 228 12.39 3.92 -13.02
CA LYS A 228 12.91 5.31 -13.09
C LYS A 228 12.97 5.86 -14.51
N ASN A 229 13.13 4.99 -15.51
CA ASN A 229 13.32 5.42 -16.90
C ASN A 229 12.09 5.04 -17.74
N LYS A 230 11.28 6.04 -18.10
CA LYS A 230 10.03 5.90 -18.87
C LYS A 230 10.23 5.14 -20.21
N TYR A 231 11.38 5.34 -20.86
CA TYR A 231 11.70 4.68 -22.13
C TYR A 231 12.12 3.23 -21.93
N VAL A 232 12.88 2.95 -20.88
CA VAL A 232 13.28 1.59 -20.49
C VAL A 232 12.07 0.78 -20.05
N SER A 233 11.17 1.36 -19.27
CA SER A 233 9.89 0.75 -18.89
C SER A 233 9.04 0.40 -20.12
N LEU A 234 8.94 1.32 -21.10
CA LEU A 234 8.21 1.11 -22.34
C LEU A 234 8.86 -0.01 -23.19
N PHE A 235 10.19 -0.01 -23.28
CA PHE A 235 10.95 -1.03 -24.03
C PHE A 235 10.74 -2.45 -23.47
N PHE A 236 10.84 -2.61 -22.13
CA PHE A 236 10.58 -3.90 -21.50
C PHE A 236 9.12 -4.33 -21.60
N TRP A 237 8.16 -3.40 -21.49
CA TRP A 237 6.74 -3.69 -21.71
C TRP A 237 6.48 -4.20 -23.13
N LEU A 238 7.16 -3.66 -24.13
CA LEU A 238 7.08 -4.12 -25.52
C LEU A 238 7.70 -5.49 -25.74
N LEU A 239 8.84 -5.78 -25.11
CA LEU A 239 9.52 -7.08 -25.22
C LEU A 239 8.72 -8.23 -24.59
N HIS A 240 7.91 -7.96 -23.56
CA HIS A 240 7.12 -8.97 -22.88
C HIS A 240 5.69 -9.13 -23.42
N ARG A 241 5.29 -8.31 -24.39
CA ARG A 241 4.03 -8.51 -25.12
C ARG A 241 4.24 -9.47 -26.30
N SER A 242 3.35 -10.48 -26.38
CA SER A 242 3.31 -11.48 -27.45
C SER A 242 3.51 -10.86 -28.86
N PRO A 243 4.19 -11.56 -29.81
CA PRO A 243 4.54 -11.04 -31.15
C PRO A 243 3.37 -10.61 -32.04
N LYS A 244 2.12 -10.81 -31.60
CA LYS A 244 0.90 -10.48 -32.36
C LYS A 244 0.46 -9.01 -32.30
N HIS A 245 1.17 -8.12 -31.58
CA HIS A 245 0.79 -6.71 -31.51
C HIS A 245 1.78 -5.84 -32.28
N ASN A 246 1.40 -5.59 -33.52
CA ASN A 246 2.05 -4.81 -34.57
C ASN A 246 2.53 -3.40 -34.13
N LEU A 247 3.54 -2.90 -34.86
CA LEU A 247 4.08 -1.52 -34.86
C LEU A 247 3.00 -0.42 -34.77
N LYS A 248 1.77 -0.68 -35.27
CA LYS A 248 0.59 0.20 -35.15
C LYS A 248 0.14 0.42 -33.70
N GLY A 249 0.23 -0.59 -32.84
CA GLY A 249 -0.07 -0.46 -31.42
C GLY A 249 0.96 0.38 -30.68
N LEU A 250 2.22 0.33 -31.07
CA LEU A 250 3.30 1.15 -30.54
C LEU A 250 3.08 2.63 -30.86
N ILE A 251 2.75 2.94 -32.09
CA ILE A 251 2.49 4.31 -32.56
C ILE A 251 1.26 4.90 -31.85
N ARG A 252 0.23 4.08 -31.61
CA ARG A 252 -0.96 4.49 -30.89
C ARG A 252 -0.64 4.84 -29.41
N VAL A 253 0.11 4.00 -28.71
CA VAL A 253 0.53 4.23 -27.32
C VAL A 253 1.43 5.46 -27.18
N ILE A 254 2.34 5.68 -28.15
CA ILE A 254 3.21 6.87 -28.19
C ILE A 254 2.37 8.13 -28.44
N LYS A 255 1.39 8.07 -29.34
CA LYS A 255 0.49 9.21 -29.63
C LYS A 255 -0.45 9.52 -28.44
N GLU A 256 -1.06 8.49 -27.83
CA GLU A 256 -1.95 8.66 -26.67
C GLU A 256 -1.20 9.20 -25.46
N ARG A 257 0.11 8.90 -25.28
CA ARG A 257 0.96 9.48 -24.21
C ARG A 257 1.46 10.89 -24.51
N LYS A 258 1.45 11.37 -25.77
CA LYS A 258 1.78 12.78 -26.10
C LYS A 258 0.65 13.76 -25.77
N VAL A 259 -0.56 13.26 -25.50
CA VAL A 259 -1.73 14.08 -25.14
C VAL A 259 -1.75 14.38 -23.62
N TRP A 260 -0.78 13.87 -22.85
CA TRP A 260 -0.68 14.02 -21.40
C TRP A 260 0.53 14.88 -20.96
N HIS A 261 0.82 15.94 -21.73
CA HIS A 261 1.74 17.02 -21.34
C HIS A 261 0.98 18.33 -21.30
#